data_67dfaccc0aa7051e72e3cc74541f8afb
#
_entry.id   67dfaccc0aa7051e72e3cc74541f8afb
#
_cell.length_a   1.000
_cell.length_b   1.000
_cell.length_c   1.000
_cell.angle_alpha   90.00
_cell.angle_beta   90.00
_cell.angle_gamma   90.00
#
_symmetry.space_group_name_H-M   'P 1'
#
loop_
_entity.id
_entity.type
_entity.pdbx_description
1 polymer ?
#
loop_
_entity_poly.entity_id
_entity_poly.type
_entity_poly.pdbx_seq_one_letter_code
_entity_poly.pdbx_strand_id
1 'polypeptide(L)'
;ANALLDEAGWKRGSDGIRHKGSLRAAFTLWYTSGDSTRRDLAEAVRAMLKPIGLEVSLKSGSWEQVEREMHANPVLMGWGSLDPMELYHHYQSGSGGVEFYNPGYYSNPVVDGHLKQALDAPNWQAAVPFWQQVEWDGKTGAGVQGDAAWAWLLNVQHTYLANRCIDLGKGAPEIHGSW
;
A
#
# COMPACT_ATOMS: atom_id res chain seq x y z
N ALA A 1 10.74 -10.63 11.11
CA ALA A 1 11.38 -9.92 9.98
C ALA A 1 12.80 -10.43 9.74
N ASN A 2 13.70 -10.46 10.77
CA ASN A 2 15.10 -10.86 10.56
C ASN A 2 15.22 -12.28 9.96
N ALA A 3 14.51 -13.28 10.51
CA ALA A 3 14.55 -14.65 10.01
C ALA A 3 14.15 -14.73 8.53
N LEU A 4 13.04 -14.08 8.15
CA LEU A 4 12.58 -14.05 6.76
C LEU A 4 13.60 -13.41 5.80
N LEU A 5 14.26 -12.34 6.25
CA LEU A 5 15.31 -11.70 5.46
C LEU A 5 16.54 -12.61 5.32
N ASP A 6 16.92 -13.32 6.39
CA ASP A 6 18.01 -14.28 6.37
C ASP A 6 17.73 -15.47 5.45
N GLU A 7 16.51 -16.04 5.51
CA GLU A 7 16.01 -17.10 4.63
C GLU A 7 15.99 -16.66 3.17
N ALA A 8 15.56 -15.42 2.91
CA ALA A 8 15.57 -14.81 1.58
C ALA A 8 16.99 -14.47 1.07
N GLY A 9 18.04 -14.74 1.84
CA GLY A 9 19.43 -14.54 1.46
C GLY A 9 19.98 -13.14 1.71
N TRP A 10 19.25 -12.28 2.40
CA TRP A 10 19.73 -10.95 2.80
C TRP A 10 20.60 -11.04 4.03
N LYS A 11 21.90 -10.85 3.90
CA LYS A 11 22.88 -10.91 4.99
C LYS A 11 23.29 -9.52 5.45
N ARG A 12 23.45 -9.33 6.75
CA ARG A 12 23.87 -8.06 7.33
C ARG A 12 25.36 -7.81 7.05
N GLY A 13 25.66 -6.68 6.44
CA GLY A 13 27.03 -6.22 6.20
C GLY A 13 27.67 -5.57 7.42
N SER A 14 28.96 -5.22 7.30
CA SER A 14 29.72 -4.51 8.34
C SER A 14 29.21 -3.09 8.61
N ASP A 15 28.52 -2.50 7.65
CA ASP A 15 27.83 -1.20 7.75
C ASP A 15 26.46 -1.30 8.45
N GLY A 16 26.07 -2.51 8.88
CA GLY A 16 24.77 -2.77 9.52
C GLY A 16 23.60 -2.90 8.55
N ILE A 17 23.81 -2.66 7.25
CA ILE A 17 22.77 -2.80 6.23
C ILE A 17 22.82 -4.20 5.61
N ARG A 18 21.69 -4.70 5.16
CA ARG A 18 21.60 -6.02 4.53
C ARG A 18 21.99 -5.95 3.05
N HIS A 19 22.61 -7.02 2.59
CA HIS A 19 23.03 -7.23 1.21
C HIS A 19 22.61 -8.61 0.72
N LYS A 20 22.28 -8.70 -0.57
CA LYS A 20 22.04 -9.95 -1.29
C LYS A 20 22.84 -9.90 -2.59
N GLY A 21 23.98 -10.59 -2.63
CA GLY A 21 24.97 -10.40 -3.70
C GLY A 21 25.46 -8.94 -3.72
N SER A 22 25.38 -8.30 -4.87
CA SER A 22 25.71 -6.88 -5.05
C SER A 22 24.61 -5.91 -4.65
N LEU A 23 23.41 -6.41 -4.37
CA LEU A 23 22.27 -5.57 -4.00
C LEU A 23 22.38 -5.15 -2.54
N ARG A 24 22.23 -3.86 -2.28
CA ARG A 24 22.10 -3.26 -0.96
C ARG A 24 20.62 -3.09 -0.61
N ALA A 25 20.23 -3.42 0.60
CA ALA A 25 18.85 -3.21 1.08
C ALA A 25 18.61 -1.72 1.40
N ALA A 26 18.57 -0.91 0.36
CA ALA A 26 18.42 0.53 0.43
C ALA A 26 17.40 1.01 -0.61
N PHE A 27 16.52 1.94 -0.21
CA PHE A 27 15.55 2.55 -1.12
C PHE A 27 15.17 3.96 -0.67
N THR A 28 14.54 4.69 -1.57
CA THR A 28 13.94 5.99 -1.27
C THR A 28 12.44 5.84 -1.08
N LEU A 29 11.93 6.25 0.07
CA LEU A 29 10.50 6.34 0.34
C LEU A 29 10.02 7.77 0.06
N TRP A 30 9.10 7.90 -0.88
CA TRP A 30 8.51 9.18 -1.26
C TRP A 30 7.19 9.42 -0.55
N TYR A 31 6.88 10.68 -0.28
CA TYR A 31 5.59 11.14 0.23
C TYR A 31 5.28 12.55 -0.27
N THR A 32 3.99 12.94 -0.22
CA THR A 32 3.58 14.29 -0.66
C THR A 32 4.03 15.37 0.33
N SER A 33 4.59 16.45 -0.20
CA SER A 33 4.96 17.62 0.58
C SER A 33 3.71 18.31 1.15
N GLY A 34 3.86 18.92 2.34
CA GLY A 34 2.75 19.61 3.02
C GLY A 34 1.83 18.68 3.85
N ASP A 35 1.99 17.38 3.77
CA ASP A 35 1.24 16.40 4.55
C ASP A 35 2.06 15.92 5.77
N SER A 36 1.72 16.43 6.94
CA SER A 36 2.40 16.07 8.18
C SER A 36 2.19 14.62 8.57
N THR A 37 1.02 14.05 8.30
CA THR A 37 0.71 12.65 8.60
C THR A 37 1.59 11.71 7.78
N ARG A 38 1.71 11.96 6.47
CA ARG A 38 2.60 11.15 5.62
C ARG A 38 4.06 11.31 5.98
N ARG A 39 4.51 12.52 6.32
CA ARG A 39 5.87 12.74 6.83
C ARG A 39 6.14 11.90 8.08
N ASP A 40 5.27 11.97 9.06
CA ASP A 40 5.47 11.29 10.34
C ASP A 40 5.41 9.76 10.17
N LEU A 41 4.56 9.25 9.27
CA LEU A 41 4.55 7.84 8.88
C LEU A 41 5.85 7.43 8.17
N ALA A 42 6.37 8.25 7.26
CA ALA A 42 7.63 7.96 6.57
C ALA A 42 8.80 7.87 7.57
N GLU A 43 8.85 8.79 8.53
CA GLU A 43 9.84 8.75 9.61
C GLU A 43 9.70 7.50 10.50
N ALA A 44 8.47 7.10 10.82
CA ALA A 44 8.21 5.88 11.58
C ALA A 44 8.67 4.63 10.79
N VAL A 45 8.35 4.53 9.50
CA VAL A 45 8.80 3.43 8.64
C VAL A 45 10.33 3.35 8.62
N ARG A 46 11.00 4.49 8.38
CA ARG A 46 12.48 4.55 8.40
C ARG A 46 13.05 4.07 9.74
N ALA A 47 12.49 4.54 10.85
CA ALA A 47 12.93 4.18 12.19
C ALA A 47 12.73 2.68 12.48
N MET A 48 11.62 2.10 12.04
CA MET A 48 11.29 0.68 12.24
C MET A 48 12.11 -0.26 11.34
N LEU A 49 12.50 0.17 10.15
CA LEU A 49 13.26 -0.64 9.21
C LEU A 49 14.78 -0.64 9.48
N LYS A 50 15.30 0.43 10.08
CA LYS A 50 16.71 0.55 10.41
C LYS A 50 17.25 -0.61 11.29
N PRO A 51 16.60 -1.02 12.41
CA PRO A 51 17.09 -2.12 13.24
C PRO A 51 17.15 -3.48 12.53
N ILE A 52 16.37 -3.68 11.48
CA ILE A 52 16.40 -4.92 10.70
C ILE A 52 17.36 -4.86 9.51
N GLY A 53 18.08 -3.74 9.36
CA GLY A 53 19.16 -3.59 8.39
C GLY A 53 18.73 -3.09 7.02
N LEU A 54 17.63 -2.34 6.94
CA LEU A 54 17.24 -1.63 5.73
C LEU A 54 17.57 -0.14 5.87
N GLU A 55 18.12 0.42 4.81
CA GLU A 55 18.37 1.86 4.70
C GLU A 55 17.25 2.54 3.92
N VAL A 56 16.59 3.49 4.56
CA VAL A 56 15.49 4.23 3.94
C VAL A 56 15.85 5.72 3.87
N SER A 57 15.97 6.24 2.68
CA SER A 57 16.04 7.67 2.41
C SER A 57 14.64 8.23 2.23
N LEU A 58 14.37 9.41 2.79
CA LEU A 58 13.07 10.05 2.66
C LEU A 58 13.13 11.20 1.67
N LYS A 59 12.14 11.28 0.79
CA LYS A 59 11.95 12.41 -0.12
C LYS A 59 10.48 12.83 -0.15
N SER A 60 10.26 14.13 -0.28
CA SER A 60 8.92 14.69 -0.46
C SER A 60 8.83 15.51 -1.73
N GLY A 61 7.65 15.57 -2.31
CA GLY A 61 7.39 16.33 -3.52
C GLY A 61 5.91 16.62 -3.74
N SER A 62 5.59 17.34 -4.82
CA SER A 62 4.21 17.47 -5.27
C SER A 62 3.65 16.13 -5.75
N TRP A 63 2.33 16.03 -5.95
CA TRP A 63 1.72 14.82 -6.47
C TRP A 63 2.29 14.44 -7.84
N GLU A 64 2.56 15.40 -8.72
CA GLU A 64 3.15 15.15 -10.04
C GLU A 64 4.59 14.62 -9.94
N GLN A 65 5.33 15.00 -8.90
CA GLN A 65 6.66 14.42 -8.63
C GLN A 65 6.55 13.01 -8.10
N VAL A 66 5.63 12.77 -7.17
CA VAL A 66 5.37 11.45 -6.59
C VAL A 66 4.92 10.47 -7.69
N GLU A 67 4.02 10.91 -8.58
CA GLU A 67 3.55 10.10 -9.72
C GLU A 67 4.70 9.65 -10.63
N ARG A 68 5.65 10.54 -10.94
CA ARG A 68 6.83 10.16 -11.74
C ARG A 68 7.75 9.15 -11.04
N GLU A 69 7.79 9.17 -9.72
CA GLU A 69 8.71 8.34 -8.93
C GLU A 69 8.10 7.01 -8.48
N MET A 70 6.77 6.88 -8.46
CA MET A 70 6.07 5.74 -7.86
C MET A 70 6.30 4.40 -8.57
N HIS A 71 6.75 4.43 -9.83
CA HIS A 71 7.05 3.21 -10.58
C HIS A 71 8.44 2.64 -10.31
N ALA A 72 9.32 3.42 -9.69
CA ALA A 72 10.69 3.04 -9.37
C ALA A 72 10.98 3.05 -7.87
N ASN A 73 10.14 3.69 -7.07
CA ASN A 73 10.35 3.90 -5.65
C ASN A 73 9.07 3.63 -4.86
N PRO A 74 9.18 3.11 -3.62
CA PRO A 74 8.06 3.08 -2.70
C PRO A 74 7.51 4.48 -2.42
N VAL A 75 6.20 4.60 -2.37
CA VAL A 75 5.48 5.85 -2.11
C VAL A 75 4.46 5.65 -1.00
N LEU A 76 4.35 6.59 -0.09
CA LEU A 76 3.27 6.64 0.88
C LEU A 76 2.00 7.20 0.20
N MET A 77 1.04 6.33 0.03
CA MET A 77 -0.28 6.65 -0.50
C MET A 77 -1.37 6.40 0.55
N GLY A 78 -2.55 6.89 0.32
CA GLY A 78 -3.74 6.64 1.12
C GLY A 78 -4.95 6.52 0.22
N TRP A 79 -5.81 5.56 0.54
CA TRP A 79 -7.05 5.28 -0.15
C TRP A 79 -8.19 5.35 0.86
N GLY A 80 -9.31 5.87 0.44
CA GLY A 80 -10.40 6.17 1.36
C GLY A 80 -11.71 5.51 1.01
N SER A 81 -11.79 4.75 -0.07
CA SER A 81 -13.01 4.03 -0.41
C SER A 81 -13.22 2.81 0.48
N LEU A 82 -14.46 2.56 0.82
CA LEU A 82 -14.91 1.30 1.45
C LEU A 82 -15.40 0.30 0.39
N ASP A 83 -15.33 0.67 -0.89
CA ASP A 83 -15.74 -0.18 -2.00
C ASP A 83 -14.60 -1.15 -2.35
N PRO A 84 -14.85 -2.46 -2.44
CA PRO A 84 -13.84 -3.43 -2.90
C PRO A 84 -13.34 -3.20 -4.33
N MET A 85 -13.96 -2.32 -5.12
CA MET A 85 -13.39 -1.84 -6.37
C MET A 85 -11.97 -1.26 -6.21
N GLU A 86 -11.60 -0.81 -5.02
CA GLU A 86 -10.22 -0.43 -4.72
C GLU A 86 -9.25 -1.58 -4.94
N LEU A 87 -9.64 -2.83 -4.60
CA LEU A 87 -8.80 -4.01 -4.88
C LEU A 87 -8.57 -4.20 -6.38
N TYR A 88 -9.60 -3.92 -7.20
CA TYR A 88 -9.46 -3.95 -8.65
C TYR A 88 -8.42 -2.93 -9.13
N HIS A 89 -8.52 -1.69 -8.67
CA HIS A 89 -7.58 -0.64 -9.05
C HIS A 89 -6.14 -0.94 -8.63
N HIS A 90 -5.96 -1.57 -7.47
CA HIS A 90 -4.62 -1.86 -6.95
C HIS A 90 -3.97 -3.10 -7.54
N TYR A 91 -4.75 -4.11 -7.91
CA TYR A 91 -4.21 -5.44 -8.19
C TYR A 91 -4.45 -5.95 -9.61
N GLN A 92 -5.34 -5.34 -10.39
CA GLN A 92 -5.59 -5.76 -11.75
C GLN A 92 -4.37 -5.48 -12.63
N SER A 93 -3.86 -6.53 -13.30
CA SER A 93 -2.61 -6.45 -14.07
C SER A 93 -2.62 -5.39 -15.18
N GLY A 94 -3.78 -5.16 -15.81
CA GLY A 94 -3.92 -4.19 -16.89
C GLY A 94 -3.97 -2.73 -16.45
N SER A 95 -4.09 -2.44 -15.15
CA SER A 95 -4.14 -1.07 -14.63
C SER A 95 -2.78 -0.46 -14.33
N GLY A 96 -1.69 -1.24 -14.50
CA GLY A 96 -0.34 -0.76 -14.22
C GLY A 96 0.03 0.47 -15.05
N GLY A 97 0.42 1.54 -14.36
CA GLY A 97 0.82 2.80 -15.00
C GLY A 97 -0.35 3.70 -15.43
N VAL A 98 -1.59 3.38 -15.04
CA VAL A 98 -2.75 4.24 -15.26
C VAL A 98 -2.98 5.06 -13.99
N GLU A 99 -2.74 6.36 -14.04
CA GLU A 99 -2.81 7.25 -12.88
C GLU A 99 -2.03 6.68 -11.69
N PHE A 100 -2.66 6.61 -10.51
CA PHE A 100 -2.07 6.03 -9.30
C PHE A 100 -2.47 4.57 -9.07
N TYR A 101 -3.09 3.93 -10.05
CA TYR A 101 -3.50 2.53 -9.95
C TYR A 101 -2.32 1.60 -10.21
N ASN A 102 -2.24 0.52 -9.43
CA ASN A 102 -1.20 -0.50 -9.56
C ASN A 102 0.21 0.08 -9.92
N PRO A 103 0.75 1.01 -9.12
CA PRO A 103 1.98 1.72 -9.47
C PRO A 103 3.22 0.80 -9.51
N GLY A 104 3.16 -0.34 -8.81
CA GLY A 104 4.20 -1.35 -8.79
C GLY A 104 4.17 -2.33 -9.97
N TYR A 105 3.24 -2.16 -10.93
CA TYR A 105 3.04 -3.09 -12.05
C TYR A 105 2.84 -4.54 -11.58
N TYR A 106 2.13 -4.72 -10.46
CA TYR A 106 1.77 -6.04 -10.01
C TYR A 106 0.99 -6.80 -11.07
N SER A 107 1.31 -8.07 -11.25
CA SER A 107 0.67 -8.92 -12.24
C SER A 107 0.58 -10.36 -11.74
N ASN A 108 -0.64 -10.84 -11.58
CA ASN A 108 -0.92 -12.22 -11.21
C ASN A 108 -2.23 -12.68 -11.88
N PRO A 109 -2.16 -13.58 -12.88
CA PRO A 109 -3.34 -14.03 -13.62
C PRO A 109 -4.42 -14.71 -12.76
N VAL A 110 -4.04 -15.32 -11.62
CA VAL A 110 -5.00 -15.93 -10.69
C VAL A 110 -5.79 -14.83 -9.97
N VAL A 111 -5.10 -13.79 -9.52
CA VAL A 111 -5.72 -12.62 -8.90
C VAL A 111 -6.64 -11.91 -9.90
N ASP A 112 -6.20 -11.72 -11.14
CA ASP A 112 -7.06 -11.16 -12.21
C ASP A 112 -8.33 -11.99 -12.43
N GLY A 113 -8.20 -13.33 -12.37
CA GLY A 113 -9.33 -14.24 -12.44
C GLY A 113 -10.34 -14.06 -11.30
N HIS A 114 -9.87 -13.91 -10.07
CA HIS A 114 -10.72 -13.65 -8.91
C HIS A 114 -11.38 -12.27 -8.98
N LEU A 115 -10.65 -11.24 -9.39
CA LEU A 115 -11.19 -9.89 -9.63
C LEU A 115 -12.34 -9.96 -10.67
N LYS A 116 -12.11 -10.64 -11.78
CA LYS A 116 -13.15 -10.82 -12.80
C LYS A 116 -14.38 -11.56 -12.26
N GLN A 117 -14.19 -12.66 -11.53
CA GLN A 117 -15.30 -13.42 -10.93
C GLN A 117 -16.09 -12.57 -9.93
N ALA A 118 -15.41 -11.72 -9.16
CA ALA A 118 -16.07 -10.80 -8.25
C ALA A 118 -16.95 -9.77 -8.98
N LEU A 119 -16.44 -9.21 -10.08
CA LEU A 119 -17.17 -8.24 -10.91
C LEU A 119 -18.35 -8.86 -11.66
N ASP A 120 -18.20 -10.10 -12.13
CA ASP A 120 -19.23 -10.81 -12.86
C ASP A 120 -20.29 -11.44 -11.92
N ALA A 121 -20.13 -11.39 -10.61
CA ALA A 121 -21.03 -11.99 -9.65
C ALA A 121 -22.42 -11.33 -9.69
N PRO A 122 -23.52 -12.11 -9.59
CA PRO A 122 -24.87 -11.59 -9.77
C PRO A 122 -25.33 -10.64 -8.63
N ASN A 123 -24.64 -10.64 -7.52
CA ASN A 123 -24.93 -9.79 -6.36
C ASN A 123 -23.72 -9.74 -5.40
N TRP A 124 -23.78 -8.84 -4.43
CA TRP A 124 -22.74 -8.64 -3.44
C TRP A 124 -22.36 -9.92 -2.68
N GLN A 125 -23.34 -10.66 -2.20
CA GLN A 125 -23.09 -11.87 -1.40
C GLN A 125 -22.30 -12.93 -2.18
N ALA A 126 -22.58 -13.05 -3.47
CA ALA A 126 -21.86 -13.94 -4.36
C ALA A 126 -20.46 -13.41 -4.71
N ALA A 127 -20.24 -12.10 -4.71
CA ALA A 127 -18.94 -11.47 -4.99
C ALA A 127 -17.95 -11.59 -3.83
N VAL A 128 -18.41 -11.55 -2.57
CA VAL A 128 -17.56 -11.52 -1.38
C VAL A 128 -16.47 -12.60 -1.35
N PRO A 129 -16.76 -13.89 -1.63
CA PRO A 129 -15.72 -14.92 -1.61
C PRO A 129 -14.59 -14.64 -2.62
N PHE A 130 -14.92 -14.10 -3.78
CA PHE A 130 -13.93 -13.78 -4.81
C PHE A 130 -13.07 -12.58 -4.40
N TRP A 131 -13.65 -11.53 -3.79
CA TRP A 131 -12.89 -10.44 -3.22
C TRP A 131 -11.92 -10.91 -2.14
N GLN A 132 -12.33 -11.85 -1.30
CA GLN A 132 -11.43 -12.47 -0.30
C GLN A 132 -10.30 -13.27 -0.95
N GLN A 133 -10.59 -13.98 -2.04
CA GLN A 133 -9.59 -14.75 -2.79
C GLN A 133 -8.58 -13.87 -3.53
N VAL A 134 -8.92 -12.63 -3.87
CA VAL A 134 -7.95 -11.64 -4.37
C VAL A 134 -6.82 -11.43 -3.36
N GLU A 135 -7.15 -11.34 -2.08
CA GLU A 135 -6.14 -11.21 -1.02
C GLU A 135 -5.40 -12.53 -0.76
N TRP A 136 -6.15 -13.64 -0.67
CA TRP A 136 -5.57 -14.97 -0.46
C TRP A 136 -6.57 -16.08 -0.76
N ASP A 137 -6.26 -16.95 -1.71
CA ASP A 137 -7.09 -18.09 -2.10
C ASP A 137 -6.70 -19.41 -1.41
N GLY A 138 -5.74 -19.39 -0.50
CA GLY A 138 -5.15 -20.56 0.15
C GLY A 138 -3.83 -21.00 -0.47
N LYS A 139 -3.45 -20.44 -1.62
CA LYS A 139 -2.26 -20.82 -2.39
C LYS A 139 -1.51 -19.60 -2.96
N THR A 140 -2.23 -18.61 -3.44
CA THR A 140 -1.70 -17.37 -3.99
C THR A 140 -2.65 -16.20 -3.70
N GLY A 141 -2.22 -14.98 -3.90
CA GLY A 141 -3.01 -13.76 -3.70
C GLY A 141 -2.13 -12.52 -3.59
N ALA A 142 -2.75 -11.36 -3.66
CA ALA A 142 -2.07 -10.07 -3.59
C ALA A 142 -1.72 -9.63 -2.16
N GLY A 143 -2.37 -10.23 -1.15
CA GLY A 143 -2.22 -9.89 0.26
C GLY A 143 -0.89 -10.37 0.87
N VAL A 144 -0.74 -10.12 2.17
CA VAL A 144 0.51 -10.39 2.92
C VAL A 144 0.88 -11.88 3.01
N GLN A 145 -0.07 -12.78 2.80
CA GLN A 145 0.17 -14.24 2.78
C GLN A 145 0.65 -14.71 1.42
N GLY A 146 0.42 -13.94 0.38
CA GLY A 146 0.82 -14.18 -1.00
C GLY A 146 1.96 -13.29 -1.45
N ASP A 147 1.71 -12.49 -2.48
CA ASP A 147 2.71 -11.68 -3.16
C ASP A 147 3.08 -10.39 -2.39
N ALA A 148 2.29 -10.00 -1.39
CA ALA A 148 2.47 -8.79 -0.58
C ALA A 148 2.68 -7.52 -1.45
N ALA A 149 1.82 -7.35 -2.46
CA ALA A 149 1.93 -6.29 -3.45
C ALA A 149 1.88 -4.88 -2.84
N TRP A 150 1.22 -4.73 -1.69
CA TRP A 150 1.15 -3.51 -0.90
C TRP A 150 1.55 -3.76 0.55
N ALA A 151 2.23 -2.79 1.16
CA ALA A 151 2.50 -2.76 2.59
C ALA A 151 1.46 -1.87 3.29
N TRP A 152 0.34 -2.45 3.73
CA TRP A 152 -0.69 -1.74 4.49
C TRP A 152 -0.16 -1.37 5.87
N LEU A 153 -0.11 -0.07 6.18
CA LEU A 153 0.49 0.44 7.41
C LEU A 153 -0.53 0.62 8.53
N LEU A 154 -1.60 1.35 8.26
CA LEU A 154 -2.64 1.67 9.25
C LEU A 154 -3.89 2.27 8.58
N ASN A 155 -4.99 2.26 9.30
CA ASN A 155 -6.16 3.05 9.00
C ASN A 155 -6.09 4.37 9.78
N VAL A 156 -6.10 5.50 9.06
CA VAL A 156 -6.08 6.83 9.68
C VAL A 156 -7.47 7.14 10.23
N GLN A 157 -7.52 7.54 11.49
CA GLN A 157 -8.74 8.06 12.10
C GLN A 157 -8.81 9.58 11.89
N HIS A 158 -9.97 10.07 11.48
CA HIS A 158 -10.24 11.49 11.36
C HIS A 158 -10.92 12.01 12.63
N THR A 159 -10.34 13.05 13.22
CA THR A 159 -10.92 13.73 14.38
C THR A 159 -11.42 15.11 13.95
N TYR A 160 -12.68 15.36 14.19
CA TYR A 160 -13.31 16.63 13.86
C TYR A 160 -13.56 17.44 15.12
N LEU A 161 -13.15 18.70 15.11
CA LEU A 161 -13.47 19.68 16.13
C LEU A 161 -14.49 20.64 15.57
N ALA A 162 -15.69 20.63 16.11
CA ALA A 162 -16.77 21.52 15.69
C ALA A 162 -17.22 22.40 16.85
N ASN A 163 -17.63 23.64 16.54
CA ASN A 163 -18.33 24.48 17.50
C ASN A 163 -19.66 23.81 17.86
N ARG A 164 -20.07 23.89 19.13
CA ARG A 164 -21.30 23.26 19.64
C ARG A 164 -22.59 23.70 18.94
N CYS A 165 -22.55 24.81 18.18
CA CYS A 165 -23.69 25.26 17.38
C CYS A 165 -23.74 24.67 15.96
N ILE A 166 -22.76 23.82 15.61
CA ILE A 166 -22.68 23.13 14.32
C ILE A 166 -23.03 21.66 14.58
N ASP A 167 -24.12 21.19 13.99
CA ASP A 167 -24.46 19.77 13.97
C ASP A 167 -23.78 19.14 12.75
N LEU A 168 -22.84 18.23 12.99
CA LEU A 168 -22.14 17.48 11.94
C LEU A 168 -22.99 16.27 11.45
N GLY A 169 -24.16 16.06 11.99
CA GLY A 169 -25.00 14.93 11.67
C GLY A 169 -24.38 13.59 12.09
N LYS A 170 -24.89 12.50 11.51
CA LYS A 170 -24.24 11.19 11.60
C LYS A 170 -23.09 11.22 10.58
N GLY A 171 -21.87 11.23 11.05
CA GLY A 171 -20.69 11.30 10.18
C GLY A 171 -20.78 10.36 8.98
N ALA A 172 -20.46 10.84 7.81
CA ALA A 172 -20.38 10.02 6.62
C ALA A 172 -19.27 8.97 6.81
N PRO A 173 -19.47 7.73 6.40
CA PRO A 173 -18.45 6.69 6.48
C PRO A 173 -17.30 6.93 5.50
N GLU A 174 -17.34 8.01 4.72
CA GLU A 174 -16.34 8.30 3.71
C GLU A 174 -15.15 9.06 4.29
N ILE A 175 -13.96 8.55 3.99
CA ILE A 175 -12.69 8.99 4.54
C ILE A 175 -12.08 10.14 3.72
N HIS A 176 -12.45 10.31 2.46
CA HIS A 176 -11.90 11.32 1.54
C HIS A 176 -12.61 12.68 1.57
N GLY A 177 -13.38 12.96 2.62
CA GLY A 177 -13.87 14.33 2.85
C GLY A 177 -14.68 14.95 1.72
N SER A 178 -15.34 14.15 0.91
CA SER A 178 -16.42 14.60 0.05
C SER A 178 -17.61 14.91 0.95
N TRP A 179 -17.69 16.15 1.32
CA TRP A 179 -18.70 16.80 2.15
C TRP A 179 -19.99 17.01 1.36
#